data_e57977edd9f2728db520ea4b118ce32f
#
_entry.id   e57977edd9f2728db520ea4b118ce32f
#
_cell.length_a   1.000
_cell.length_b   1.000
_cell.length_c   1.000
_cell.angle_alpha   90.00
_cell.angle_beta   90.00
_cell.angle_gamma   90.00
#
_symmetry.space_group_name_H-M   'P 1'
#
loop_
_entity.id
_entity.type
_entity.pdbx_description
1 polymer ?
#
loop_
_entity_poly.entity_id
_entity_poly.type
_entity_poly.pdbx_seq_one_letter_code
_entity_poly.pdbx_strand_id
1 'polypeptide(L)'
;MVKVVLTVAALLLCENLCPAHAQKRVEAGLLLDYLRVSQTQTNNFGVGGRFGYRVHRNVMAEGELAYDYGVNFQEVYNNIANGNITAIEQTSIGVTQVLFGPKVQPAHGHLRPFVTLKGGFIDFRLSPSLIPYSSVLSSVLGIRTSNLNAALYPAGGAEATLGPVGLRLEFGDLIYFNDGGHNNLRITFGPFLRF
;
A
#
# COMPACT_ATOMS: atom_id res chain seq x y z
N MET A 1 -8.59 9.06 23.14
CA MET A 1 -9.21 10.05 22.25
C MET A 1 -8.57 11.43 22.34
N VAL A 2 -8.34 12.02 23.53
CA VAL A 2 -7.77 13.38 23.69
C VAL A 2 -6.39 13.55 23.03
N LYS A 3 -5.49 12.56 23.08
CA LYS A 3 -4.14 12.63 22.46
C LYS A 3 -4.18 12.72 20.91
N VAL A 4 -5.12 12.05 20.26
CA VAL A 4 -5.27 12.09 18.80
C VAL A 4 -5.80 13.45 18.34
N VAL A 5 -6.73 14.05 19.09
CA VAL A 5 -7.28 15.38 18.81
C VAL A 5 -6.20 16.46 18.96
N LEU A 6 -5.31 16.33 19.97
CA LEU A 6 -4.20 17.28 20.14
C LEU A 6 -3.17 17.19 19.01
N THR A 7 -2.89 15.99 18.49
CA THR A 7 -1.94 15.79 17.39
C THR A 7 -2.48 16.38 16.09
N VAL A 8 -3.78 16.21 15.81
CA VAL A 8 -4.45 16.80 14.64
C VAL A 8 -4.52 18.32 14.77
N ALA A 9 -4.80 18.86 15.97
CA ALA A 9 -4.83 20.29 16.23
C ALA A 9 -3.42 20.94 16.10
N ALA A 10 -2.36 20.24 16.52
CA ALA A 10 -0.99 20.71 16.35
C ALA A 10 -0.55 20.74 14.88
N LEU A 11 -0.98 19.77 14.06
CA LEU A 11 -0.76 19.77 12.61
C LEU A 11 -1.48 20.93 11.91
N LEU A 12 -2.69 21.29 12.34
CA LEU A 12 -3.45 22.42 11.78
C LEU A 12 -2.89 23.80 12.20
N LEU A 13 -2.19 23.88 13.34
CA LEU A 13 -1.55 25.13 13.79
C LEU A 13 -0.23 25.42 13.08
N CYS A 14 0.45 24.43 12.51
CA CYS A 14 1.65 24.63 11.70
C CYS A 14 1.39 25.35 10.36
N GLU A 15 0.16 25.39 9.88
CA GLU A 15 -0.19 26.03 8.61
C GLU A 15 -0.04 27.57 8.63
N ASN A 16 -0.07 28.19 9.82
CA ASN A 16 0.01 29.64 9.96
C ASN A 16 1.45 30.20 10.03
N LEU A 17 2.47 29.36 10.01
CA LEU A 17 3.87 29.75 10.16
C LEU A 17 4.68 29.74 8.85
N CYS A 18 4.10 29.32 7.73
CA CYS A 18 4.80 29.33 6.44
C CYS A 18 4.41 30.57 5.62
N PRO A 19 5.38 31.41 5.21
CA PRO A 19 5.10 32.57 4.36
C PRO A 19 4.54 32.12 3.00
N ALA A 20 3.44 32.74 2.57
CA ALA A 20 2.58 32.38 1.46
C ALA A 20 3.21 32.45 0.04
N HIS A 21 4.53 32.53 -0.10
CA HIS A 21 5.25 32.61 -1.38
C HIS A 21 6.23 31.46 -1.65
N ALA A 22 6.35 30.47 -0.77
CA ALA A 22 7.10 29.26 -1.10
C ALA A 22 6.31 28.46 -2.15
N GLN A 23 6.88 28.24 -3.33
CA GLN A 23 6.35 27.27 -4.28
C GLN A 23 6.09 25.97 -3.51
N LYS A 24 4.82 25.55 -3.44
CA LYS A 24 4.40 24.33 -2.73
C LYS A 24 5.16 23.13 -3.31
N ARG A 25 6.29 22.79 -2.67
CA ARG A 25 7.23 21.77 -3.18
C ARG A 25 7.01 20.40 -2.56
N VAL A 26 6.35 20.39 -1.42
CA VAL A 26 6.16 19.17 -0.64
C VAL A 26 4.69 18.76 -0.68
N GLU A 27 4.44 17.49 -0.85
CA GLU A 27 3.13 16.85 -0.72
C GLU A 27 3.22 15.75 0.33
N ALA A 28 2.25 15.70 1.25
CA ALA A 28 2.09 14.60 2.19
C ALA A 28 0.63 14.17 2.19
N GLY A 29 0.37 12.89 2.17
CA GLY A 29 -0.99 12.36 2.09
C GLY A 29 -1.15 11.01 2.76
N LEU A 30 -2.40 10.72 3.10
CA LEU A 30 -2.84 9.40 3.48
C LEU A 30 -3.43 8.69 2.26
N LEU A 31 -3.43 7.37 2.28
CA LEU A 31 -4.08 6.58 1.24
C LEU A 31 -4.83 5.39 1.84
N LEU A 32 -5.96 5.11 1.26
CA LEU A 32 -6.63 3.82 1.33
C LEU A 32 -6.11 3.00 0.17
N ASP A 33 -5.76 1.76 0.42
CA ASP A 33 -5.19 0.84 -0.55
C ASP A 33 -6.14 -0.33 -0.80
N TYR A 34 -6.31 -0.68 -2.05
CA TYR A 34 -6.97 -1.90 -2.49
C TYR A 34 -6.00 -2.66 -3.39
N LEU A 35 -5.61 -3.85 -2.95
CA LEU A 35 -4.71 -4.74 -3.66
C LEU A 35 -5.40 -6.06 -3.96
N ARG A 36 -5.54 -6.38 -5.25
CA ARG A 36 -5.97 -7.70 -5.70
C ARG A 36 -4.76 -8.54 -6.08
N VAL A 37 -4.46 -9.51 -5.24
CA VAL A 37 -3.36 -10.47 -5.48
C VAL A 37 -3.85 -11.54 -6.45
N SER A 38 -3.27 -11.58 -7.66
CA SER A 38 -3.74 -12.45 -8.75
C SER A 38 -3.47 -13.93 -8.49
N GLN A 39 -2.38 -14.26 -7.82
CA GLN A 39 -2.01 -15.67 -7.53
C GLN A 39 -2.98 -16.36 -6.58
N THR A 40 -3.43 -15.65 -5.55
CA THR A 40 -4.34 -16.18 -4.54
C THR A 40 -5.79 -15.78 -4.78
N GLN A 41 -6.04 -14.92 -5.77
CA GLN A 41 -7.34 -14.28 -6.06
C GLN A 41 -7.93 -13.56 -4.83
N THR A 42 -7.08 -13.11 -3.91
CA THR A 42 -7.50 -12.43 -2.69
C THR A 42 -7.57 -10.92 -2.91
N ASN A 43 -8.55 -10.30 -2.27
CA ASN A 43 -8.72 -8.86 -2.23
C ASN A 43 -8.29 -8.36 -0.86
N ASN A 44 -7.25 -7.52 -0.81
CA ASN A 44 -6.73 -6.94 0.41
C ASN A 44 -7.08 -5.46 0.45
N PHE A 45 -7.38 -4.96 1.64
CA PHE A 45 -7.61 -3.54 1.89
C PHE A 45 -6.60 -3.04 2.89
N GLY A 46 -6.05 -1.88 2.65
CA GLY A 46 -4.99 -1.33 3.47
C GLY A 46 -5.07 0.17 3.65
N VAL A 47 -4.11 0.64 4.42
CA VAL A 47 -3.89 2.05 4.68
C VAL A 47 -2.41 2.36 4.53
N GLY A 48 -2.11 3.59 4.13
CA GLY A 48 -0.72 4.00 3.98
C GLY A 48 -0.53 5.50 4.04
N GLY A 49 0.73 5.88 3.86
CA GLY A 49 1.15 7.27 3.76
C GLY A 49 1.97 7.48 2.51
N ARG A 50 1.91 8.69 2.00
CA ARG A 50 2.64 9.14 0.82
C ARG A 50 3.33 10.45 1.11
N PHE A 51 4.55 10.58 0.63
CA PHE A 51 5.33 11.80 0.68
C PHE A 51 5.92 12.08 -0.70
N GLY A 52 5.78 13.33 -1.17
CA GLY A 52 6.28 13.77 -2.47
C GLY A 52 7.08 15.06 -2.36
N TYR A 53 8.16 15.13 -3.12
CA TYR A 53 8.97 16.35 -3.26
C TYR A 53 9.06 16.75 -4.74
N ARG A 54 8.72 18.00 -5.04
CA ARG A 54 8.76 18.54 -6.40
C ARG A 54 10.19 18.86 -6.82
N VAL A 55 10.74 18.03 -7.67
CA VAL A 55 12.10 18.18 -8.22
C VAL A 55 12.12 19.14 -9.40
N HIS A 56 11.09 19.09 -10.24
CA HIS A 56 10.93 19.92 -11.43
C HIS A 56 9.48 20.39 -11.55
N ARG A 57 9.21 21.37 -12.44
CA ARG A 57 7.87 21.94 -12.64
C ARG A 57 6.77 20.87 -12.80
N ASN A 58 7.07 19.83 -13.54
CA ASN A 58 6.13 18.74 -13.88
C ASN A 58 6.49 17.39 -13.27
N VAL A 59 7.59 17.32 -12.49
CA VAL A 59 8.12 16.06 -11.96
C VAL A 59 8.24 16.13 -10.45
N MET A 60 7.70 15.10 -9.77
CA MET A 60 7.86 14.87 -8.34
C MET A 60 8.60 13.55 -8.10
N ALA A 61 9.46 13.54 -7.09
CA ALA A 61 9.93 12.31 -6.47
C ALA A 61 8.94 11.93 -5.37
N GLU A 62 8.43 10.72 -5.40
CA GLU A 62 7.41 10.23 -4.47
C GLU A 62 7.88 8.99 -3.73
N GLY A 63 7.64 8.94 -2.42
CA GLY A 63 7.79 7.75 -1.58
C GLY A 63 6.44 7.37 -0.98
N GLU A 64 6.19 6.08 -0.85
CA GLU A 64 4.94 5.53 -0.38
C GLU A 64 5.18 4.31 0.50
N LEU A 65 4.45 4.25 1.61
CA LEU A 65 4.41 3.10 2.51
C LEU A 65 2.95 2.73 2.72
N ALA A 66 2.59 1.47 2.46
CA ALA A 66 1.26 0.95 2.69
C ALA A 66 1.31 -0.39 3.43
N TYR A 67 0.26 -0.64 4.20
CA TYR A 67 0.03 -1.92 4.87
C TYR A 67 -1.39 -2.40 4.57
N ASP A 68 -1.49 -3.54 3.91
CA ASP A 68 -2.75 -4.17 3.56
C ASP A 68 -3.06 -5.26 4.57
N TYR A 69 -4.26 -5.17 5.14
CA TYR A 69 -4.79 -6.16 6.06
C TYR A 69 -5.26 -7.37 5.28
N GLY A 70 -4.79 -8.54 5.68
CA GLY A 70 -5.19 -9.78 5.06
C GLY A 70 -6.67 -10.08 5.30
N VAL A 71 -7.35 -10.45 4.23
CA VAL A 71 -8.65 -11.11 4.36
C VAL A 71 -8.39 -12.53 4.84
N ASN A 72 -9.02 -12.91 5.94
CA ASN A 72 -8.96 -14.28 6.43
C ASN A 72 -9.54 -15.22 5.36
N PHE A 73 -8.76 -16.16 4.88
CA PHE A 73 -9.26 -17.27 4.07
C PHE A 73 -9.22 -18.55 4.88
N GLN A 74 -10.19 -19.42 4.63
CA GLN A 74 -10.29 -20.70 5.29
C GLN A 74 -9.57 -21.75 4.43
N GLU A 75 -8.54 -22.37 4.99
CA GLU A 75 -7.93 -23.56 4.43
C GLU A 75 -8.58 -24.80 5.04
N VAL A 76 -9.09 -25.67 4.19
CA VAL A 76 -9.70 -26.94 4.60
C VAL A 76 -8.71 -28.05 4.37
N TYR A 77 -8.21 -28.64 5.45
CA TYR A 77 -7.33 -29.80 5.40
C TYR A 77 -8.15 -31.09 5.46
N ASN A 78 -8.06 -31.89 4.41
CA ASN A 78 -8.70 -33.21 4.35
C ASN A 78 -7.69 -34.30 4.66
N ASN A 79 -8.08 -35.28 5.47
CA ASN A 79 -7.30 -36.49 5.65
C ASN A 79 -7.39 -37.35 4.38
N ILE A 80 -6.23 -37.56 3.73
CA ILE A 80 -6.13 -38.27 2.45
C ILE A 80 -6.59 -39.74 2.56
N ALA A 81 -6.53 -40.34 3.77
CA ALA A 81 -6.87 -41.75 3.97
C ALA A 81 -8.38 -42.00 4.09
N ASN A 82 -9.18 -41.05 4.56
CA ASN A 82 -10.61 -41.26 4.82
C ASN A 82 -11.53 -40.11 4.32
N GLY A 83 -10.97 -39.08 3.69
CA GLY A 83 -11.72 -37.96 3.15
C GLY A 83 -12.37 -37.02 4.19
N ASN A 84 -12.16 -37.25 5.47
CA ASN A 84 -12.74 -36.43 6.53
C ASN A 84 -11.97 -35.10 6.69
N ILE A 85 -12.70 -34.01 6.91
CA ILE A 85 -12.13 -32.69 7.23
C ILE A 85 -11.47 -32.81 8.60
N THR A 86 -10.14 -32.63 8.63
CA THR A 86 -9.34 -32.78 9.86
C THR A 86 -9.12 -31.46 10.58
N ALA A 87 -9.06 -30.34 9.84
CA ALA A 87 -8.92 -29.00 10.41
C ALA A 87 -9.42 -27.93 9.41
N ILE A 88 -9.97 -26.85 9.94
CA ILE A 88 -10.26 -25.61 9.20
C ILE A 88 -9.38 -24.55 9.84
N GLU A 89 -8.39 -24.06 9.10
CA GLU A 89 -7.49 -23.03 9.58
C GLU A 89 -7.82 -21.69 8.92
N GLN A 90 -7.85 -20.64 9.73
CA GLN A 90 -7.97 -19.26 9.24
C GLN A 90 -6.56 -18.69 9.12
N THR A 91 -6.13 -18.44 7.91
CA THR A 91 -4.84 -17.80 7.63
C THR A 91 -5.08 -16.36 7.16
N SER A 92 -4.37 -15.40 7.74
CA SER A 92 -4.39 -14.02 7.28
C SER A 92 -3.07 -13.68 6.59
N ILE A 93 -3.17 -13.00 5.45
CA ILE A 93 -2.01 -12.50 4.71
C ILE A 93 -1.92 -11.00 4.90
N GLY A 94 -0.94 -10.53 5.65
CA GLY A 94 -0.59 -9.10 5.70
C GLY A 94 0.41 -8.77 4.60
N VAL A 95 0.23 -7.64 3.93
CA VAL A 95 1.13 -7.18 2.87
C VAL A 95 1.66 -5.80 3.21
N THR A 96 2.99 -5.66 3.32
CA THR A 96 3.66 -4.37 3.51
C THR A 96 4.31 -3.97 2.20
N GLN A 97 4.09 -2.73 1.76
CA GLN A 97 4.63 -2.19 0.52
C GLN A 97 5.43 -0.93 0.80
N VAL A 98 6.64 -0.84 0.24
CA VAL A 98 7.48 0.37 0.24
C VAL A 98 7.87 0.66 -1.19
N LEU A 99 7.37 1.77 -1.73
CA LEU A 99 7.55 2.14 -3.12
C LEU A 99 8.12 3.56 -3.22
N PHE A 100 9.01 3.78 -4.18
CA PHE A 100 9.61 5.07 -4.46
C PHE A 100 9.80 5.26 -5.97
N GLY A 101 9.54 6.47 -6.48
CA GLY A 101 9.74 6.76 -7.90
C GLY A 101 9.25 8.13 -8.35
N PRO A 102 9.46 8.47 -9.63
CA PRO A 102 8.99 9.71 -10.21
C PRO A 102 7.49 9.68 -10.53
N LYS A 103 6.84 10.82 -10.30
CA LYS A 103 5.50 11.15 -10.77
C LYS A 103 5.58 12.33 -11.73
N VAL A 104 4.94 12.22 -12.88
CA VAL A 104 4.84 13.28 -13.89
C VAL A 104 3.40 13.77 -13.96
N GLN A 105 3.21 15.09 -13.81
CA GLN A 105 1.89 15.72 -13.81
C GLN A 105 1.95 17.16 -14.35
N PRO A 106 0.85 17.73 -14.87
CA PRO A 106 0.76 19.14 -15.23
C PRO A 106 1.04 20.05 -14.02
N ALA A 107 1.74 21.16 -14.26
CA ALA A 107 2.10 22.11 -13.20
C ALA A 107 0.89 22.87 -12.63
N HIS A 108 -0.14 23.08 -13.44
CA HIS A 108 -1.30 23.92 -13.12
C HIS A 108 -2.61 23.17 -13.42
N GLY A 109 -3.69 23.58 -12.78
CA GLY A 109 -5.04 23.02 -12.94
C GLY A 109 -5.61 22.52 -11.60
N HIS A 110 -6.94 22.55 -11.49
CA HIS A 110 -7.65 22.01 -10.33
C HIS A 110 -7.76 20.48 -10.42
N LEU A 111 -7.86 19.96 -11.65
CA LEU A 111 -7.80 18.53 -11.95
C LEU A 111 -6.52 18.25 -12.72
N ARG A 112 -5.67 17.37 -12.21
CA ARG A 112 -4.36 17.07 -12.79
C ARG A 112 -4.21 15.56 -12.96
N PRO A 113 -4.28 15.09 -14.20
CA PRO A 113 -3.89 13.72 -14.51
C PRO A 113 -2.39 13.55 -14.27
N PHE A 114 -1.98 12.35 -13.89
CA PHE A 114 -0.57 12.02 -13.72
C PHE A 114 -0.28 10.59 -14.13
N VAL A 115 1.00 10.34 -14.38
CA VAL A 115 1.57 9.01 -14.51
C VAL A 115 2.74 8.87 -13.56
N THR A 116 2.95 7.68 -13.04
CA THR A 116 4.05 7.37 -12.12
C THR A 116 4.64 6.00 -12.41
N LEU A 117 5.92 5.85 -12.14
CA LEU A 117 6.62 4.59 -12.15
C LEU A 117 7.41 4.49 -10.84
N LYS A 118 6.98 3.60 -9.96
CA LYS A 118 7.64 3.39 -8.66
C LYS A 118 8.28 2.02 -8.62
N GLY A 119 9.45 1.95 -8.01
CA GLY A 119 10.13 0.69 -7.67
C GLY A 119 10.29 0.58 -6.17
N GLY A 120 10.42 -0.64 -5.67
CA GLY A 120 10.59 -0.86 -4.24
C GLY A 120 10.47 -2.31 -3.84
N PHE A 121 9.84 -2.54 -2.70
CA PHE A 121 9.73 -3.86 -2.10
C PHE A 121 8.32 -4.12 -1.60
N ILE A 122 7.93 -5.39 -1.67
CA ILE A 122 6.71 -5.93 -1.08
C ILE A 122 7.07 -7.08 -0.16
N ASP A 123 6.53 -7.08 1.06
CA ASP A 123 6.73 -8.13 2.07
C ASP A 123 5.38 -8.78 2.38
N PHE A 124 5.29 -10.09 2.16
CA PHE A 124 4.13 -10.89 2.47
C PHE A 124 4.32 -11.59 3.81
N ARG A 125 3.45 -11.31 4.77
CA ARG A 125 3.42 -11.97 6.08
C ARG A 125 2.23 -12.88 6.18
N LEU A 126 2.50 -14.16 6.25
CA LEU A 126 1.52 -15.18 6.57
C LEU A 126 1.44 -15.32 8.10
N SER A 127 0.28 -15.11 8.66
CA SER A 127 0.02 -15.37 10.08
C SER A 127 -0.89 -16.59 10.18
N PRO A 128 -0.34 -17.83 10.20
CA PRO A 128 -1.12 -19.01 10.49
C PRO A 128 -1.56 -18.98 11.95
N SER A 129 -2.84 -19.14 12.22
CA SER A 129 -3.34 -19.42 13.56
C SER A 129 -3.00 -20.87 13.89
N LEU A 130 -1.82 -21.09 14.48
CA LEU A 130 -1.30 -22.43 14.75
C LEU A 130 -2.17 -23.16 15.77
N ILE A 131 -2.86 -24.18 15.31
CA ILE A 131 -3.24 -25.31 16.17
C ILE A 131 -2.05 -26.27 16.16
N PRO A 132 -1.50 -26.69 17.31
CA PRO A 132 -0.28 -27.50 17.36
C PRO A 132 -0.57 -28.95 16.95
N TYR A 133 -0.52 -29.24 15.69
CA TYR A 133 -0.56 -30.62 15.19
C TYR A 133 0.63 -30.93 14.29
N SER A 134 1.51 -31.79 14.84
CA SER A 134 2.62 -32.52 14.23
C SER A 134 3.83 -31.71 13.75
N SER A 135 5.01 -32.19 14.21
CA SER A 135 6.34 -31.67 13.91
C SER A 135 6.75 -31.64 12.43
N VAL A 136 6.01 -32.32 11.56
CA VAL A 136 6.26 -32.37 10.12
C VAL A 136 5.68 -31.14 9.43
N LEU A 137 4.49 -30.65 9.86
CA LEU A 137 3.88 -29.45 9.30
C LEU A 137 4.66 -28.20 9.71
N SER A 138 5.17 -28.15 10.94
CA SER A 138 5.98 -27.01 11.41
C SER A 138 7.29 -26.83 10.63
N SER A 139 7.85 -27.91 10.09
CA SER A 139 9.06 -27.85 9.27
C SER A 139 8.80 -27.26 7.86
N VAL A 140 7.62 -27.46 7.30
CA VAL A 140 7.22 -26.90 6.01
C VAL A 140 6.75 -25.45 6.16
N LEU A 141 6.04 -25.11 7.23
CA LEU A 141 5.56 -23.75 7.53
C LEU A 141 6.69 -22.81 7.97
N GLY A 142 7.76 -23.35 8.58
CA GLY A 142 8.95 -22.56 8.98
C GLY A 142 9.78 -22.01 7.82
N ILE A 143 9.48 -22.43 6.59
CA ILE A 143 10.26 -22.05 5.42
C ILE A 143 9.86 -20.68 4.82
N ARG A 144 8.66 -20.14 5.13
CA ARG A 144 8.18 -18.88 4.51
C ARG A 144 7.29 -18.02 5.41
N THR A 145 7.83 -17.49 6.51
CA THR A 145 7.11 -16.50 7.33
C THR A 145 7.25 -15.06 6.84
N SER A 146 8.20 -14.77 5.97
CA SER A 146 8.42 -13.44 5.36
C SER A 146 9.03 -13.62 3.98
N ASN A 147 8.42 -13.00 2.96
CA ASN A 147 8.93 -12.99 1.59
C ASN A 147 9.06 -11.54 1.14
N LEU A 148 10.26 -10.98 1.30
CA LEU A 148 10.60 -9.68 0.74
C LEU A 148 10.93 -9.85 -0.74
N ASN A 149 10.12 -9.27 -1.60
CA ASN A 149 10.28 -9.31 -3.05
C ASN A 149 10.48 -7.91 -3.61
N ALA A 150 11.30 -7.78 -4.64
CA ALA A 150 11.37 -6.54 -5.40
C ALA A 150 10.05 -6.29 -6.13
N ALA A 151 9.65 -5.02 -6.21
CA ALA A 151 8.39 -4.64 -6.85
C ALA A 151 8.58 -3.45 -7.79
N LEU A 152 7.77 -3.43 -8.85
CA LEU A 152 7.64 -2.35 -9.81
C LEU A 152 6.17 -1.97 -9.92
N TYR A 153 5.87 -0.67 -9.93
CA TYR A 153 4.50 -0.17 -9.95
C TYR A 153 4.33 0.94 -10.99
N PRO A 154 4.08 0.60 -12.26
CA PRO A 154 3.55 1.53 -13.24
C PRO A 154 2.09 1.86 -12.91
N ALA A 155 1.78 3.14 -12.80
CA ALA A 155 0.44 3.59 -12.44
C ALA A 155 0.08 4.93 -13.09
N GLY A 156 -1.20 5.22 -13.11
CA GLY A 156 -1.75 6.49 -13.53
C GLY A 156 -2.94 6.89 -12.68
N GLY A 157 -3.27 8.16 -12.71
CA GLY A 157 -4.38 8.65 -11.91
C GLY A 157 -4.69 10.12 -12.12
N ALA A 158 -5.49 10.65 -11.21
CA ALA A 158 -5.83 12.06 -11.21
C ALA A 158 -5.87 12.63 -9.78
N GLU A 159 -5.50 13.88 -9.68
CA GLU A 159 -5.57 14.68 -8.46
C GLU A 159 -6.54 15.84 -8.65
N ALA A 160 -7.46 16.02 -7.70
CA ALA A 160 -8.31 17.20 -7.60
C ALA A 160 -7.83 18.04 -6.42
N THR A 161 -7.58 19.35 -6.65
CA THR A 161 -7.02 20.25 -5.62
C THR A 161 -7.91 21.44 -5.36
N LEU A 162 -8.11 21.74 -4.06
CA LEU A 162 -8.78 22.93 -3.54
C LEU A 162 -7.82 23.62 -2.56
N GLY A 163 -7.06 24.61 -3.05
CA GLY A 163 -6.02 25.27 -2.26
C GLY A 163 -4.87 24.32 -1.86
N PRO A 164 -4.56 24.22 -0.56
CA PRO A 164 -3.51 23.33 -0.06
C PRO A 164 -3.95 21.86 0.02
N VAL A 165 -5.24 21.58 0.05
CA VAL A 165 -5.81 20.24 0.19
C VAL A 165 -6.15 19.65 -1.17
N GLY A 166 -5.98 18.37 -1.35
CA GLY A 166 -6.43 17.63 -2.54
C GLY A 166 -6.88 16.22 -2.22
N LEU A 167 -7.52 15.64 -3.22
CA LEU A 167 -7.88 14.23 -3.26
C LEU A 167 -7.16 13.59 -4.45
N ARG A 168 -6.68 12.37 -4.28
CA ARG A 168 -6.01 11.62 -5.33
C ARG A 168 -6.63 10.24 -5.48
N LEU A 169 -6.82 9.85 -6.74
CA LEU A 169 -7.16 8.49 -7.16
C LEU A 169 -6.04 8.00 -8.08
N GLU A 170 -5.52 6.82 -7.80
CA GLU A 170 -4.45 6.19 -8.58
C GLU A 170 -4.80 4.72 -8.80
N PHE A 171 -4.51 4.19 -9.97
CA PHE A 171 -4.66 2.80 -10.32
C PHE A 171 -3.47 2.35 -11.18
N GLY A 172 -3.02 1.12 -10.96
CA GLY A 172 -1.86 0.58 -11.65
C GLY A 172 -1.70 -0.92 -11.43
N ASP A 173 -0.62 -1.43 -11.97
CA ASP A 173 -0.24 -2.82 -11.84
C ASP A 173 0.97 -2.95 -10.92
N LEU A 174 0.79 -3.57 -9.75
CA LEU A 174 1.88 -3.86 -8.83
C LEU A 174 2.51 -5.20 -9.22
N ILE A 175 3.64 -5.13 -9.87
CA ILE A 175 4.40 -6.28 -10.36
C ILE A 175 5.46 -6.61 -9.31
N TYR A 176 5.40 -7.78 -8.68
CA TYR A 176 6.48 -8.25 -7.81
C TYR A 176 7.20 -9.45 -8.44
N PHE A 177 8.47 -9.59 -8.09
CA PHE A 177 9.36 -10.58 -8.65
C PHE A 177 9.69 -11.66 -7.63
N ASN A 178 9.12 -12.84 -7.83
CA ASN A 178 9.39 -14.05 -7.04
C ASN A 178 9.31 -15.24 -8.00
N ASP A 179 10.45 -15.77 -8.44
CA ASP A 179 10.55 -16.82 -9.45
C ASP A 179 9.78 -16.51 -10.75
N GLY A 180 9.64 -15.21 -11.08
CA GLY A 180 8.88 -14.65 -12.19
C GLY A 180 8.24 -13.33 -11.85
N GLY A 181 7.59 -12.68 -12.83
CA GLY A 181 6.82 -11.46 -12.64
C GLY A 181 5.34 -11.78 -12.36
N HIS A 182 4.79 -11.23 -11.28
CA HIS A 182 3.40 -11.43 -10.87
C HIS A 182 2.66 -10.10 -10.84
N ASN A 183 1.66 -9.95 -11.70
CA ASN A 183 0.87 -8.75 -11.87
C ASN A 183 -0.30 -8.71 -10.89
N ASN A 184 -0.52 -7.56 -10.26
CA ASN A 184 -1.56 -7.37 -9.25
C ASN A 184 -2.21 -6.01 -9.42
N LEU A 185 -3.52 -5.99 -9.60
CA LEU A 185 -4.25 -4.73 -9.66
C LEU A 185 -4.20 -4.01 -8.30
N ARG A 186 -3.74 -2.77 -8.33
CA ARG A 186 -3.72 -1.89 -7.16
C ARG A 186 -4.47 -0.60 -7.45
N ILE A 187 -5.33 -0.20 -6.50
CA ILE A 187 -6.09 1.06 -6.55
C ILE A 187 -5.87 1.78 -5.23
N THR A 188 -5.42 3.04 -5.29
CA THR A 188 -5.29 3.86 -4.09
C THR A 188 -6.12 5.12 -4.18
N PHE A 189 -6.71 5.51 -3.05
CA PHE A 189 -7.49 6.73 -2.91
C PHE A 189 -7.17 7.41 -1.60
N GLY A 190 -7.05 8.75 -1.59
CA GLY A 190 -6.87 9.46 -0.33
C GLY A 190 -6.62 10.95 -0.46
N PRO A 191 -6.71 11.66 0.68
CA PRO A 191 -6.41 13.08 0.77
C PRO A 191 -4.91 13.32 0.84
N PHE A 192 -4.50 14.52 0.39
CA PHE A 192 -3.14 15.01 0.54
C PHE A 192 -3.12 16.51 0.81
N LEU A 193 -2.03 16.97 1.41
CA LEU A 193 -1.72 18.36 1.69
C LEU A 193 -0.48 18.80 0.91
N ARG A 194 -0.45 20.06 0.50
CA ARG A 194 0.68 20.70 -0.18
C ARG A 194 1.20 21.86 0.62
N PHE A 195 2.52 21.88 0.82
CA PHE A 195 3.24 22.93 1.54
C PHE A 195 4.27 23.61 0.65
#